data_a186ac65985bb15a5395d1f7b0c793bf
#
_entry.id   a186ac65985bb15a5395d1f7b0c793bf
#
_cell.length_a   1.000
_cell.length_b   1.000
_cell.length_c   1.000
_cell.angle_alpha   90.00
_cell.angle_beta   90.00
_cell.angle_gamma   90.00
#
_symmetry.space_group_name_H-M   'P 1'
#
loop_
_entity.id
_entity.type
_entity.pdbx_description
1 polymer ?
#
loop_
_entity_poly.entity_id
_entity_poly.type
_entity_poly.pdbx_seq_one_letter_code
_entity_poly.pdbx_strand_id
1 'polypeptide(L)'
;LHQVGGGHGQRVGAHQAHLSPSSWHGPVQCAECHSVPASLGDPAVPTHMNGADDLTWGPLGQQGTWSPATNACADTYCHGGLPNFPDPVGATINRLPVWTTVNNTQDACGKACHATPPGGGHSVSTNCALCHGMVISSFTPGQNPTATWANAALHVNGEIDVIGLDCTTCHGDASRPANKPGTATSASTAM
;
A
#
# COMPACT_ATOMS: atom_id res chain seq x y z
N LEU A 1 -25.32 7.91 -20.18
CA LEU A 1 -24.94 8.88 -19.13
C LEU A 1 -26.20 9.45 -18.52
N HIS A 2 -26.71 8.80 -17.49
CA HIS A 2 -27.91 9.26 -16.79
C HIS A 2 -27.49 10.18 -15.65
N GLN A 3 -27.78 11.47 -15.80
CA GLN A 3 -27.65 12.46 -14.74
C GLN A 3 -28.86 12.37 -13.81
N VAL A 4 -28.66 11.86 -12.62
CA VAL A 4 -29.60 12.09 -11.52
C VAL A 4 -28.90 12.97 -10.49
N GLY A 5 -29.56 14.03 -10.10
CA GLY A 5 -29.02 15.15 -9.36
C GLY A 5 -28.40 14.76 -8.01
N GLY A 6 -27.33 15.46 -7.67
CA GLY A 6 -26.66 15.43 -6.38
C GLY A 6 -25.70 14.27 -6.21
N GLY A 7 -24.41 14.45 -6.54
CA GLY A 7 -23.37 13.53 -6.12
C GLY A 7 -22.43 12.96 -7.19
N HIS A 8 -22.33 13.57 -8.36
CA HIS A 8 -21.42 13.07 -9.38
C HIS A 8 -19.94 13.04 -8.94
N GLY A 9 -19.52 13.99 -8.10
CA GLY A 9 -18.16 13.99 -7.55
C GLY A 9 -17.88 12.82 -6.61
N GLN A 10 -18.89 12.29 -5.93
CA GLN A 10 -18.72 11.15 -5.02
C GLN A 10 -18.50 9.84 -5.77
N ARG A 11 -19.21 9.61 -6.86
CA ARG A 11 -19.12 8.36 -7.63
C ARG A 11 -17.84 8.27 -8.47
N VAL A 12 -17.35 9.37 -9.01
CA VAL A 12 -16.07 9.39 -9.76
C VAL A 12 -14.88 9.37 -8.79
N GLY A 13 -14.85 10.23 -7.80
CA GLY A 13 -13.89 10.26 -6.71
C GLY A 13 -12.46 9.93 -7.14
N ALA A 14 -11.82 9.06 -6.39
CA ALA A 14 -10.42 8.67 -6.59
C ALA A 14 -10.19 7.61 -7.69
N HIS A 15 -11.19 7.26 -8.52
CA HIS A 15 -10.98 6.26 -9.58
C HIS A 15 -9.76 6.57 -10.44
N GLN A 16 -9.63 7.80 -10.92
CA GLN A 16 -8.51 8.17 -11.79
C GLN A 16 -7.17 8.00 -11.07
N ALA A 17 -7.09 8.34 -9.79
CA ALA A 17 -5.87 8.17 -9.00
C ALA A 17 -5.49 6.70 -8.81
N HIS A 18 -6.46 5.79 -8.70
CA HIS A 18 -6.20 4.35 -8.55
C HIS A 18 -5.92 3.66 -9.88
N LEU A 19 -6.65 4.00 -10.93
CA LEU A 19 -6.54 3.34 -12.24
C LEU A 19 -5.31 3.78 -13.04
N SER A 20 -4.79 4.97 -12.79
CA SER A 20 -3.59 5.46 -13.45
C SER A 20 -2.34 5.02 -12.71
N PRO A 21 -1.30 4.58 -13.41
CA PRO A 21 -0.01 4.38 -12.77
C PRO A 21 0.52 5.71 -12.24
N SER A 22 1.13 5.68 -11.07
CA SER A 22 1.82 6.83 -10.50
C SER A 22 3.34 6.61 -10.51
N SER A 23 4.09 7.57 -9.97
CA SER A 23 5.53 7.43 -9.81
C SER A 23 5.91 6.36 -8.77
N TRP A 24 4.96 5.90 -7.94
CA TRP A 24 5.22 5.02 -6.79
C TRP A 24 4.33 3.77 -6.72
N HIS A 25 3.36 3.58 -7.61
CA HIS A 25 2.55 2.36 -7.72
C HIS A 25 2.12 2.09 -9.16
N GLY A 26 1.86 0.82 -9.46
CA GLY A 26 1.16 0.40 -10.67
C GLY A 26 -0.34 0.74 -10.62
N PRO A 27 -1.07 0.59 -11.75
CA PRO A 27 -2.52 0.78 -11.76
C PRO A 27 -3.21 -0.28 -10.90
N VAL A 28 -4.12 0.15 -10.03
CA VAL A 28 -5.00 -0.74 -9.27
C VAL A 28 -6.08 -1.27 -10.21
N GLN A 29 -6.30 -2.58 -10.21
CA GLN A 29 -7.28 -3.21 -11.09
C GLN A 29 -8.70 -3.02 -10.56
N CYS A 30 -9.67 -2.95 -11.46
CA CYS A 30 -11.09 -2.81 -11.09
C CYS A 30 -11.55 -3.91 -10.12
N ALA A 31 -11.03 -5.12 -10.30
CA ALA A 31 -11.34 -6.29 -9.49
C ALA A 31 -10.85 -6.20 -8.03
N GLU A 32 -10.03 -5.21 -7.69
CA GLU A 32 -9.61 -4.99 -6.31
C GLU A 32 -10.71 -4.36 -5.44
N CYS A 33 -11.71 -3.78 -6.08
CA CYS A 33 -12.83 -3.12 -5.40
C CYS A 33 -14.21 -3.54 -5.93
N HIS A 34 -14.28 -4.15 -7.11
CA HIS A 34 -15.54 -4.47 -7.77
C HIS A 34 -15.56 -5.87 -8.36
N SER A 35 -16.72 -6.50 -8.35
CA SER A 35 -16.99 -7.64 -9.23
C SER A 35 -17.04 -7.14 -10.67
N VAL A 36 -16.09 -7.56 -11.49
CA VAL A 36 -15.97 -7.11 -12.88
C VAL A 36 -16.72 -8.08 -13.79
N PRO A 37 -17.78 -7.64 -14.49
CA PRO A 37 -18.51 -8.51 -15.42
C PRO A 37 -17.65 -8.85 -16.65
N ALA A 38 -17.72 -10.09 -17.09
CA ALA A 38 -17.03 -10.54 -18.32
C ALA A 38 -17.65 -9.95 -19.59
N SER A 39 -18.93 -9.57 -19.53
CA SER A 39 -19.67 -8.97 -20.64
C SER A 39 -20.83 -8.12 -20.13
N LEU A 40 -21.40 -7.31 -21.01
CA LEU A 40 -22.65 -6.61 -20.72
C LEU A 40 -23.77 -7.64 -20.48
N GLY A 41 -24.43 -7.54 -19.33
CA GLY A 41 -25.46 -8.49 -18.93
C GLY A 41 -24.95 -9.82 -18.37
N ASP A 42 -23.70 -9.87 -17.92
CA ASP A 42 -23.11 -11.04 -17.27
C ASP A 42 -23.98 -11.53 -16.09
N PRO A 43 -24.52 -12.75 -16.14
CA PRO A 43 -25.37 -13.28 -15.08
C PRO A 43 -24.61 -13.51 -13.76
N ALA A 44 -23.28 -13.59 -13.79
CA ALA A 44 -22.46 -13.70 -12.60
C ALA A 44 -22.36 -12.37 -11.82
N VAL A 45 -22.66 -11.26 -12.47
CA VAL A 45 -22.66 -9.92 -11.85
C VAL A 45 -23.98 -9.20 -12.14
N PRO A 46 -25.12 -9.74 -11.68
CA PRO A 46 -26.45 -9.23 -12.02
C PRO A 46 -26.75 -7.84 -11.46
N THR A 47 -25.97 -7.41 -10.47
CA THR A 47 -26.10 -6.11 -9.79
C THR A 47 -25.36 -4.99 -10.51
N HIS A 48 -24.55 -5.31 -11.53
CA HIS A 48 -23.84 -4.29 -12.31
C HIS A 48 -24.84 -3.30 -12.93
N MET A 49 -24.62 -2.02 -12.78
CA MET A 49 -25.48 -0.91 -13.19
C MET A 49 -26.84 -0.82 -12.46
N ASN A 50 -26.97 -1.40 -11.26
CA ASN A 50 -28.18 -1.27 -10.42
C ASN A 50 -28.32 0.11 -9.76
N GLY A 51 -27.29 0.97 -9.86
CA GLY A 51 -27.25 2.29 -9.23
C GLY A 51 -26.74 2.31 -7.81
N ALA A 52 -26.30 1.16 -7.28
CA ALA A 52 -25.65 1.03 -5.98
C ALA A 52 -24.12 0.99 -6.11
N ASP A 53 -23.43 1.20 -5.00
CA ASP A 53 -21.98 1.05 -4.88
C ASP A 53 -21.68 -0.38 -4.41
N ASP A 54 -21.78 -1.35 -5.33
CA ASP A 54 -21.50 -2.76 -5.02
C ASP A 54 -19.99 -3.01 -4.99
N LEU A 55 -19.45 -3.19 -3.79
CA LEU A 55 -18.05 -3.47 -3.56
C LEU A 55 -17.82 -4.94 -3.25
N THR A 56 -16.81 -5.50 -3.91
CA THR A 56 -16.31 -6.86 -3.68
C THR A 56 -14.79 -6.78 -3.65
N TRP A 57 -14.21 -6.91 -2.47
CA TRP A 57 -12.79 -6.67 -2.27
C TRP A 57 -11.93 -7.79 -2.86
N GLY A 58 -10.98 -7.41 -3.70
CA GLY A 58 -9.93 -8.28 -4.22
C GLY A 58 -8.75 -8.44 -3.25
N PRO A 59 -7.66 -9.09 -3.69
CA PRO A 59 -6.49 -9.36 -2.84
C PRO A 59 -5.84 -8.11 -2.21
N LEU A 60 -5.78 -6.99 -2.93
CA LEU A 60 -5.25 -5.72 -2.40
C LEU A 60 -6.29 -4.97 -1.57
N GLY A 61 -7.57 -5.11 -1.89
CA GLY A 61 -8.66 -4.56 -1.09
C GLY A 61 -8.86 -5.32 0.21
N GLN A 62 -8.62 -6.62 0.20
CA GLN A 62 -8.73 -7.58 1.32
C GLN A 62 -10.04 -7.45 2.11
N GLN A 63 -9.95 -7.07 3.40
CA GLN A 63 -11.09 -6.91 4.28
C GLN A 63 -11.65 -5.47 4.26
N GLY A 64 -11.42 -4.74 3.17
CA GLY A 64 -11.84 -3.36 3.05
C GLY A 64 -13.31 -3.14 3.41
N THR A 65 -13.60 -2.00 3.97
CA THR A 65 -14.95 -1.55 4.25
C THR A 65 -15.19 -0.19 3.60
N TRP A 66 -16.43 0.07 3.25
CA TRP A 66 -16.85 1.33 2.67
C TRP A 66 -17.96 1.97 3.50
N SER A 67 -17.81 3.25 3.80
CA SER A 67 -18.82 4.03 4.48
C SER A 67 -19.40 5.10 3.53
N PRO A 68 -20.60 4.93 3.01
CA PRO A 68 -21.22 5.95 2.17
C PRO A 68 -21.53 7.24 2.94
N ALA A 69 -21.68 7.17 4.27
CA ALA A 69 -21.94 8.34 5.11
C ALA A 69 -20.75 9.30 5.20
N THR A 70 -19.54 8.76 5.16
CA THR A 70 -18.28 9.53 5.23
C THR A 70 -17.52 9.57 3.90
N ASN A 71 -17.96 8.80 2.91
CA ASN A 71 -17.25 8.55 1.66
C ASN A 71 -15.81 8.07 1.90
N ALA A 72 -15.61 7.21 2.89
CA ALA A 72 -14.30 6.72 3.28
C ALA A 72 -14.20 5.22 3.16
N CYS A 73 -13.02 4.76 2.76
CA CYS A 73 -12.62 3.35 2.85
C CYS A 73 -11.89 3.11 4.17
N ALA A 74 -11.95 1.87 4.67
CA ALA A 74 -11.18 1.41 5.82
C ALA A 74 -10.65 0.00 5.59
N ASP A 75 -9.68 -0.42 6.39
CA ASP A 75 -9.17 -1.78 6.47
C ASP A 75 -8.61 -2.35 5.16
N THR A 76 -8.27 -1.49 4.20
CA THR A 76 -7.63 -1.90 2.95
C THR A 76 -6.11 -2.01 3.14
N TYR A 77 -5.47 -2.98 2.47
CA TYR A 77 -4.02 -3.15 2.48
C TYR A 77 -3.29 -1.86 2.06
N CYS A 78 -3.72 -1.25 0.97
CA CYS A 78 -3.05 -0.08 0.40
C CYS A 78 -3.01 1.14 1.35
N HIS A 79 -3.97 1.26 2.24
CA HIS A 79 -4.08 2.38 3.18
C HIS A 79 -3.69 1.99 4.62
N GLY A 80 -2.88 0.94 4.79
CA GLY A 80 -2.33 0.55 6.09
C GLY A 80 -3.38 0.05 7.08
N GLY A 81 -4.52 -0.44 6.58
CA GLY A 81 -5.62 -0.95 7.40
C GLY A 81 -5.38 -2.32 8.01
N LEU A 82 -4.33 -3.03 7.61
CA LEU A 82 -4.07 -4.37 8.11
C LEU A 82 -3.45 -4.35 9.51
N PRO A 83 -3.90 -5.25 10.39
CA PRO A 83 -3.45 -5.32 11.80
C PRO A 83 -1.96 -5.63 11.96
N ASN A 84 -1.30 -6.15 10.91
CA ASN A 84 0.11 -6.51 10.93
C ASN A 84 1.04 -5.42 10.38
N PHE A 85 0.51 -4.30 9.91
CA PHE A 85 1.34 -3.13 9.61
C PHE A 85 1.54 -2.35 10.91
N PRO A 86 2.75 -2.42 11.51
CA PRO A 86 3.01 -1.70 12.74
C PRO A 86 2.90 -0.20 12.48
N ASP A 87 2.15 0.46 13.34
CA ASP A 87 2.09 1.92 13.33
C ASP A 87 3.49 2.48 13.58
N PRO A 88 3.96 3.37 12.74
CA PRO A 88 5.17 4.09 13.02
C PRO A 88 4.94 4.99 14.22
N VAL A 89 5.84 4.94 15.16
CA VAL A 89 5.85 5.88 16.27
C VAL A 89 5.90 7.30 15.71
N GLY A 90 4.83 8.05 15.90
CA GLY A 90 4.76 9.47 15.54
C GLY A 90 4.30 9.82 14.12
N ALA A 91 3.91 8.86 13.29
CA ALA A 91 3.26 9.17 12.01
C ALA A 91 1.73 9.04 12.11
N THR A 92 1.02 9.98 11.54
CA THR A 92 -0.43 9.89 11.37
C THR A 92 -0.72 9.13 10.09
N ILE A 93 -0.98 7.84 10.22
CA ILE A 93 -1.42 7.04 9.09
C ILE A 93 -2.87 7.36 8.80
N ASN A 94 -3.17 7.66 7.54
CA ASN A 94 -4.55 7.81 7.11
C ASN A 94 -5.15 6.44 6.76
N ARG A 95 -5.73 5.79 7.75
CA ARG A 95 -6.42 4.51 7.59
C ARG A 95 -7.86 4.63 7.08
N LEU A 96 -8.34 5.85 6.97
CA LEU A 96 -9.70 6.20 6.55
C LEU A 96 -9.64 7.21 5.39
N PRO A 97 -9.05 6.83 4.24
CA PRO A 97 -8.99 7.75 3.12
C PRO A 97 -10.39 8.10 2.63
N VAL A 98 -10.62 9.37 2.41
CA VAL A 98 -11.88 9.90 1.89
C VAL A 98 -11.83 9.88 0.38
N TRP A 99 -12.72 9.11 -0.22
CA TRP A 99 -12.79 8.86 -1.66
C TRP A 99 -12.82 10.12 -2.54
N THR A 100 -13.45 11.17 -2.03
CA THR A 100 -13.59 12.44 -2.75
C THR A 100 -12.46 13.43 -2.52
N THR A 101 -11.49 13.09 -1.67
CA THR A 101 -10.34 13.95 -1.36
C THR A 101 -9.12 13.53 -2.18
N VAL A 102 -9.02 14.03 -3.41
CA VAL A 102 -7.91 13.72 -4.33
C VAL A 102 -7.00 14.95 -4.44
N ASN A 103 -6.10 15.11 -3.49
CA ASN A 103 -5.24 16.29 -3.35
C ASN A 103 -3.81 15.98 -2.89
N ASN A 104 -3.37 14.74 -3.04
CA ASN A 104 -2.05 14.22 -2.65
C ASN A 104 -1.74 14.29 -1.14
N THR A 105 -2.77 14.41 -0.29
CA THR A 105 -2.56 14.36 1.17
C THR A 105 -2.76 12.96 1.73
N GLN A 106 -3.47 12.12 1.00
CA GLN A 106 -3.83 10.76 1.42
C GLN A 106 -2.83 9.69 0.94
N ASP A 107 -1.85 10.08 0.14
CA ASP A 107 -0.79 9.24 -0.45
C ASP A 107 0.62 9.76 -0.16
N ALA A 108 0.75 10.69 0.78
CA ALA A 108 2.03 11.32 1.11
C ALA A 108 3.02 10.28 1.69
N CYS A 109 4.18 10.15 1.04
CA CYS A 109 5.25 9.22 1.41
C CYS A 109 5.66 9.39 2.88
N GLY A 110 5.77 8.26 3.60
CA GLY A 110 6.13 8.21 5.01
C GLY A 110 5.10 8.81 5.98
N LYS A 111 3.90 9.13 5.50
CA LYS A 111 2.86 9.78 6.32
C LYS A 111 1.49 9.11 6.19
N ALA A 112 1.12 8.67 4.98
CA ALA A 112 -0.23 8.23 4.71
C ALA A 112 -0.44 6.73 4.94
N CYS A 113 0.55 5.88 4.66
CA CYS A 113 0.39 4.43 4.68
C CYS A 113 1.23 3.74 5.76
N HIS A 114 2.51 4.00 5.77
CA HIS A 114 3.46 3.46 6.77
C HIS A 114 4.62 4.44 6.99
N ALA A 115 5.37 4.24 8.09
CA ALA A 115 6.62 4.97 8.31
C ALA A 115 7.70 4.53 7.33
N THR A 116 8.74 5.34 7.28
CA THR A 116 9.94 5.09 6.49
C THR A 116 11.18 5.24 7.37
N PRO A 117 11.84 4.13 7.75
CA PRO A 117 11.47 2.73 7.48
C PRO A 117 10.23 2.27 8.24
N PRO A 118 9.56 1.18 7.80
CA PRO A 118 8.45 0.58 8.54
C PRO A 118 8.89 0.15 9.94
N GLY A 119 7.97 0.24 10.91
CA GLY A 119 8.21 -0.22 12.28
C GLY A 119 8.16 -1.76 12.42
N GLY A 120 8.00 -2.24 13.66
CA GLY A 120 7.65 -3.65 13.93
C GLY A 120 8.79 -4.67 13.76
N GLY A 121 10.01 -4.27 14.06
CA GLY A 121 11.18 -5.16 13.93
C GLY A 121 11.86 -5.10 12.57
N HIS A 122 11.39 -4.25 11.67
CA HIS A 122 12.11 -3.91 10.45
C HIS A 122 13.43 -3.20 10.78
N SER A 123 14.45 -3.39 9.94
CA SER A 123 15.72 -2.65 10.06
C SER A 123 15.48 -1.15 10.06
N VAL A 124 16.19 -0.42 10.91
CA VAL A 124 16.14 1.05 10.95
C VAL A 124 16.96 1.72 9.84
N SER A 125 17.62 0.92 9.00
CA SER A 125 18.40 1.42 7.86
C SER A 125 17.52 2.18 6.89
N THR A 126 17.98 3.32 6.43
CA THR A 126 17.35 4.11 5.36
C THR A 126 17.89 3.73 3.97
N ASN A 127 18.84 2.81 3.88
CA ASN A 127 19.26 2.24 2.60
C ASN A 127 18.32 1.14 2.16
N CYS A 128 17.12 1.54 1.75
CA CYS A 128 16.05 0.63 1.35
C CYS A 128 16.45 -0.29 0.18
N ALA A 129 17.27 0.23 -0.73
CA ALA A 129 17.72 -0.51 -1.90
C ALA A 129 18.60 -1.73 -1.57
N LEU A 130 19.19 -1.78 -0.37
CA LEU A 130 19.97 -2.94 0.05
C LEU A 130 19.12 -4.23 0.08
N CYS A 131 17.87 -4.12 0.52
CA CYS A 131 16.95 -5.26 0.63
C CYS A 131 15.88 -5.23 -0.46
N HIS A 132 15.42 -4.05 -0.84
CA HIS A 132 14.31 -3.83 -1.76
C HIS A 132 14.75 -3.24 -3.11
N GLY A 133 15.98 -3.52 -3.56
CA GLY A 133 16.57 -2.90 -4.75
C GLY A 133 15.84 -3.16 -6.06
N MET A 134 14.98 -4.17 -6.11
CA MET A 134 14.10 -4.39 -7.25
C MET A 134 12.87 -3.47 -7.26
N VAL A 135 12.51 -2.92 -6.09
CA VAL A 135 11.37 -2.00 -5.91
C VAL A 135 11.83 -0.55 -5.92
N ILE A 136 12.85 -0.25 -5.10
CA ILE A 136 13.33 1.10 -4.85
C ILE A 136 14.83 1.21 -5.09
N SER A 137 15.26 2.21 -5.85
CA SER A 137 16.70 2.44 -6.14
C SER A 137 17.34 3.41 -5.15
N SER A 138 16.61 4.36 -4.60
CA SER A 138 17.14 5.24 -3.57
C SER A 138 16.01 5.80 -2.71
N PHE A 139 16.37 6.19 -1.49
CA PHE A 139 15.47 6.81 -0.53
C PHE A 139 16.18 7.95 0.21
N THR A 140 15.53 9.08 0.31
CA THR A 140 15.99 10.22 1.09
C THR A 140 15.05 10.44 2.25
N PRO A 141 15.49 10.19 3.51
CA PRO A 141 14.69 10.40 4.70
C PRO A 141 14.51 11.88 5.01
N GLY A 142 13.52 12.21 5.81
CA GLY A 142 13.26 13.58 6.29
C GLY A 142 11.80 13.83 6.58
N GLN A 143 11.43 15.09 6.81
CA GLN A 143 10.04 15.49 7.04
C GLN A 143 9.15 15.28 5.80
N ASN A 144 9.73 15.37 4.61
CA ASN A 144 9.10 15.05 3.34
C ASN A 144 10.00 14.05 2.61
N PRO A 145 9.92 12.76 2.99
CA PRO A 145 10.79 11.76 2.42
C PRO A 145 10.49 11.58 0.92
N THR A 146 11.52 11.23 0.17
CA THR A 146 11.40 10.97 -1.26
C THR A 146 12.04 9.65 -1.62
N ALA A 147 11.51 9.00 -2.65
CA ALA A 147 11.99 7.74 -3.17
C ALA A 147 12.20 7.82 -4.69
N THR A 148 13.23 7.17 -5.17
CA THR A 148 13.38 6.84 -6.60
C THR A 148 13.08 5.36 -6.77
N TRP A 149 12.13 5.03 -7.60
CA TRP A 149 11.64 3.67 -7.78
C TRP A 149 12.43 2.96 -8.89
N ALA A 150 12.90 1.75 -8.60
CA ALA A 150 13.44 0.86 -9.61
C ALA A 150 12.29 0.25 -10.44
N ASN A 151 11.21 -0.15 -9.75
CA ASN A 151 9.98 -0.61 -10.36
C ASN A 151 8.80 -0.27 -9.45
N ALA A 152 8.10 0.82 -9.74
CA ALA A 152 6.96 1.28 -8.96
C ALA A 152 5.77 0.28 -8.97
N ALA A 153 5.67 -0.59 -9.97
CA ALA A 153 4.60 -1.59 -10.03
C ALA A 153 4.75 -2.71 -8.99
N LEU A 154 5.94 -2.87 -8.40
CA LEU A 154 6.16 -3.81 -7.29
C LEU A 154 5.83 -3.19 -5.93
N HIS A 155 5.73 -1.87 -5.83
CA HIS A 155 5.24 -1.24 -4.63
C HIS A 155 3.71 -1.29 -4.59
N VAL A 156 3.14 -1.71 -3.48
CA VAL A 156 1.69 -1.90 -3.32
C VAL A 156 1.12 -3.01 -4.24
N ASN A 157 1.86 -4.10 -4.41
CA ASN A 157 1.41 -5.27 -5.19
C ASN A 157 0.85 -6.41 -4.32
N GLY A 158 0.88 -6.25 -2.98
CA GLY A 158 0.44 -7.28 -2.03
C GLY A 158 1.56 -8.22 -1.56
N GLU A 159 2.76 -8.06 -2.08
CA GLU A 159 3.93 -8.89 -1.76
C GLU A 159 5.03 -8.08 -1.08
N ILE A 160 5.92 -8.76 -0.39
CA ILE A 160 7.14 -8.15 0.16
C ILE A 160 8.29 -8.54 -0.76
N ASP A 161 8.58 -7.67 -1.72
CA ASP A 161 9.65 -7.88 -2.67
C ASP A 161 11.01 -7.57 -2.05
N VAL A 162 11.81 -8.60 -1.84
CA VAL A 162 13.20 -8.51 -1.36
C VAL A 162 14.13 -9.22 -2.33
N ILE A 163 15.31 -8.66 -2.55
CA ILE A 163 16.38 -9.40 -3.20
C ILE A 163 16.81 -10.51 -2.26
N GLY A 164 17.12 -11.69 -2.82
CA GLY A 164 17.46 -12.89 -2.06
C GLY A 164 18.61 -12.63 -1.09
N LEU A 165 18.26 -12.25 0.12
CA LEU A 165 19.17 -12.02 1.22
C LEU A 165 19.34 -13.33 1.97
N ASP A 166 20.57 -13.78 2.15
CA ASP A 166 20.85 -14.78 3.16
C ASP A 166 20.96 -14.12 4.54
N CYS A 167 20.92 -14.93 5.59
CA CYS A 167 21.00 -14.43 6.96
C CYS A 167 22.28 -13.63 7.23
N THR A 168 23.33 -13.87 6.48
CA THR A 168 24.66 -13.23 6.63
C THR A 168 24.68 -11.81 6.07
N THR A 169 23.79 -11.48 5.14
CA THR A 169 23.69 -10.13 4.55
C THR A 169 23.32 -9.09 5.62
N CYS A 170 22.43 -9.46 6.57
CA CYS A 170 22.03 -8.56 7.64
C CYS A 170 22.77 -8.83 8.95
N HIS A 171 23.11 -10.08 9.23
CA HIS A 171 23.69 -10.49 10.50
C HIS A 171 25.22 -10.67 10.46
N GLY A 172 25.83 -10.66 9.28
CA GLY A 172 27.28 -10.61 9.10
C GLY A 172 28.07 -11.82 9.62
N ASP A 173 27.42 -12.93 10.00
CA ASP A 173 28.06 -14.09 10.59
C ASP A 173 27.49 -15.40 10.02
N ALA A 174 28.20 -15.97 9.06
CA ALA A 174 27.84 -17.23 8.42
C ALA A 174 27.90 -18.45 9.35
N SER A 175 28.62 -18.37 10.46
CA SER A 175 28.75 -19.47 11.43
C SER A 175 27.65 -19.49 12.48
N ARG A 176 26.79 -18.47 12.50
CA ARG A 176 25.75 -18.32 13.51
C ARG A 176 24.57 -19.21 13.20
N PRO A 177 24.12 -20.02 14.16
CA PRO A 177 22.88 -20.78 14.00
C PRO A 177 21.69 -19.86 13.76
N ALA A 178 20.88 -20.15 12.73
CA ALA A 178 19.76 -19.31 12.29
C ALA A 178 18.69 -19.02 13.38
N ASN A 179 18.67 -19.80 14.44
CA ASN A 179 17.68 -19.68 15.55
C ASN A 179 18.21 -18.95 16.78
N LYS A 180 19.45 -18.44 16.76
CA LYS A 180 20.02 -17.77 17.92
C LYS A 180 19.95 -16.24 17.75
N PRO A 181 19.22 -15.49 18.59
CA PRO A 181 19.18 -14.03 18.55
C PRO A 181 20.57 -13.43 18.69
N GLY A 182 20.85 -12.42 17.91
CA GLY A 182 22.10 -11.68 18.00
C GLY A 182 22.24 -10.95 19.33
N THR A 183 23.41 -10.98 19.93
CA THR A 183 23.75 -10.02 20.95
C THR A 183 23.89 -8.63 20.29
N ALA A 184 23.45 -7.58 20.95
CA ALA A 184 23.40 -6.21 20.40
C ALA A 184 24.75 -5.68 19.85
N THR A 185 25.86 -6.29 20.25
CA THR A 185 27.21 -5.94 19.79
C THR A 185 27.54 -6.42 18.38
N SER A 186 26.83 -7.42 17.84
CA SER A 186 27.10 -7.93 16.49
C SER A 186 26.30 -7.20 15.40
N ALA A 187 25.21 -6.57 15.76
CA ALA A 187 24.36 -5.83 14.78
C ALA A 187 24.93 -4.45 14.41
N SER A 188 25.82 -3.88 15.26
CA SER A 188 26.33 -2.53 15.03
C SER A 188 27.55 -2.50 14.08
N THR A 189 28.11 -3.65 13.74
CA THR A 189 29.31 -3.72 12.89
C THR A 189 29.03 -4.10 11.43
N ALA A 190 27.80 -4.48 11.11
CA ALA A 190 27.44 -4.96 9.76
C ALA A 190 26.52 -3.99 8.98
N MET A 191 26.20 -2.82 9.53
CA MET A 191 25.42 -1.78 8.84
C MET A 191 26.12 -0.43 8.85
#